data_70308f5d0ecef259e60a82c0dfe7482f
#
_entry.id   70308f5d0ecef259e60a82c0dfe7482f
#
_cell.length_a   1.000
_cell.length_b   1.000
_cell.length_c   1.000
_cell.angle_alpha   90.00
_cell.angle_beta   90.00
_cell.angle_gamma   90.00
#
_symmetry.space_group_name_H-M   'P 1'
#
loop_
_entity.id
_entity.type
_entity.pdbx_description
1 polymer ?
#
loop_
_entity_poly.entity_id
_entity_poly.type
_entity_poly.pdbx_seq_one_letter_code
_entity_poly.pdbx_strand_id
1 'polypeptide(L)' 'MGNKQKAGLGRQVPPVWEHVLIFFDQAGFPETEAKQFYHHYEEMQWKGLKGGMIRNWKTKAQEWIWEIKLRNPHLRIK' A
#
# COMPACT_ATOMS: atom_id res chain seq x y z
N MET A 1 13.61 22.32 0.85
CA MET A 1 13.14 21.97 0.38
C MET A 1 12.91 20.66 0.02
N GLY A 2 13.45 19.97 -0.60
CA GLY A 2 13.15 18.71 -1.04
C GLY A 2 12.68 17.77 -0.07
N ASN A 3 12.97 17.96 1.10
CA ASN A 3 12.61 16.98 1.99
C ASN A 3 11.19 16.95 2.27
N LYS A 4 10.46 17.83 1.88
CA LYS A 4 9.17 17.72 2.12
C LYS A 4 8.55 16.59 1.56
N GLN A 5 8.94 16.08 0.50
CA GLN A 5 8.28 15.00 -0.06
C GLN A 5 8.26 13.83 0.77
N LYS A 6 9.23 13.56 1.50
CA LYS A 6 9.21 12.40 2.27
C LYS A 6 8.14 12.44 3.23
N ALA A 7 7.89 13.49 3.81
CA ALA A 7 6.92 13.55 4.85
C ALA A 7 5.55 13.29 4.31
N GLY A 8 5.31 13.59 3.08
CA GLY A 8 3.98 13.43 2.58
C GLY A 8 3.67 12.14 1.92
N LEU A 9 4.64 11.28 1.72
CA LEU A 9 4.38 10.09 0.97
C LEU A 9 3.29 9.21 1.49
N GLY A 10 3.22 8.97 2.74
CA GLY A 10 2.19 8.09 3.27
C GLY A 10 0.85 8.73 3.36
N ARG A 11 0.79 10.04 3.39
CA ARG A 11 -0.47 10.74 3.53
C ARG A 11 -1.08 11.21 2.23
N GLN A 12 -0.37 11.03 1.13
CA GLN A 12 -0.90 11.43 -0.13
C GLN A 12 -1.85 10.34 -0.60
N VAL A 13 -3.13 10.55 -0.51
CA VAL A 13 -4.14 9.56 -0.86
C VAL A 13 -5.10 10.19 -1.85
N PRO A 14 -5.28 9.60 -3.02
CA PRO A 14 -4.68 8.33 -3.43
C PRO A 14 -3.18 8.47 -3.64
N PRO A 15 -2.43 7.42 -3.42
CA PRO A 15 -1.00 7.49 -3.63
C PRO A 15 -0.66 7.43 -5.10
N VAL A 16 0.53 7.87 -5.45
CA VAL A 16 1.00 7.75 -6.80
C VAL A 16 1.34 6.28 -7.01
N TRP A 17 0.97 5.72 -8.14
CA TRP A 17 1.20 4.30 -8.41
C TRP A 17 2.64 3.89 -8.20
N GLU A 18 3.58 4.72 -8.65
CA GLU A 18 4.97 4.37 -8.50
C GLU A 18 5.40 4.25 -7.05
N HIS A 19 4.79 5.04 -6.18
CA HIS A 19 5.15 4.95 -4.76
C HIS A 19 4.64 3.62 -4.19
N VAL A 20 3.48 3.16 -4.64
CA VAL A 20 2.93 1.91 -4.17
C VAL A 20 3.82 0.77 -4.66
N LEU A 21 4.24 0.84 -5.91
CA LEU A 21 5.07 -0.18 -6.48
C LEU A 21 6.39 -0.29 -5.71
N ILE A 22 7.01 0.83 -5.43
CA ILE A 22 8.26 0.83 -4.71
C ILE A 22 8.08 0.26 -3.30
N PHE A 23 6.99 0.63 -2.66
CA PHE A 23 6.75 0.16 -1.30
C PHE A 23 6.66 -1.37 -1.27
N PHE A 24 5.90 -1.95 -2.20
CA PHE A 24 5.75 -3.38 -2.22
C PHE A 24 7.05 -4.06 -2.65
N ASP A 25 7.78 -3.46 -3.57
CA ASP A 25 9.03 -4.02 -4.00
C ASP A 25 10.02 -4.08 -2.84
N GLN A 26 10.10 -3.02 -2.05
CA GLN A 26 11.01 -3.01 -0.93
C GLN A 26 10.58 -4.00 0.15
N ALA A 27 9.31 -4.33 0.19
CA ALA A 27 8.84 -5.31 1.14
C ALA A 27 9.04 -6.74 0.62
N GLY A 28 9.53 -6.87 -0.61
CA GLY A 28 9.79 -8.19 -1.16
C GLY A 28 8.63 -8.80 -1.91
N PHE A 29 7.65 -8.01 -2.31
CA PHE A 29 6.50 -8.53 -3.02
C PHE A 29 6.52 -8.13 -4.48
N PRO A 30 5.95 -8.96 -5.36
CA PRO A 30 5.96 -8.66 -6.77
C PRO A 30 4.99 -7.55 -7.14
N GLU A 31 5.16 -7.04 -8.34
CA GLU A 31 4.33 -5.97 -8.82
C GLU A 31 2.85 -6.38 -8.85
N THR A 32 2.56 -7.65 -9.04
CA THR A 32 1.17 -8.08 -9.09
C THR A 32 0.47 -7.81 -7.77
N GLU A 33 1.17 -7.94 -6.66
CA GLU A 33 0.55 -7.64 -5.38
C GLU A 33 0.30 -6.15 -5.25
N ALA A 34 1.23 -5.34 -5.71
CA ALA A 34 1.03 -3.91 -5.67
C ALA A 34 -0.17 -3.50 -6.51
N LYS A 35 -0.35 -4.17 -7.66
CA LYS A 35 -1.48 -3.86 -8.50
C LYS A 35 -2.78 -4.25 -7.84
N GLN A 36 -2.83 -5.40 -7.20
CA GLN A 36 -4.04 -5.84 -6.55
C GLN A 36 -4.42 -4.89 -5.43
N PHE A 37 -3.44 -4.45 -4.66
CA PHE A 37 -3.69 -3.52 -3.59
C PHE A 37 -4.24 -2.21 -4.16
N TYR A 38 -3.59 -1.70 -5.18
CA TYR A 38 -3.97 -0.42 -5.74
C TYR A 38 -5.38 -0.49 -6.33
N HIS A 39 -5.67 -1.55 -7.07
CA HIS A 39 -6.98 -1.71 -7.65
C HIS A 39 -8.07 -1.85 -6.60
N HIS A 40 -7.78 -2.60 -5.55
CA HIS A 40 -8.76 -2.80 -4.49
C HIS A 40 -9.18 -1.45 -3.89
N TYR A 41 -8.19 -0.61 -3.57
CA TYR A 41 -8.54 0.65 -2.95
C TYR A 41 -9.04 1.69 -3.94
N GLU A 42 -8.66 1.55 -5.21
CA GLU A 42 -9.23 2.44 -6.21
C GLU A 42 -10.73 2.20 -6.31
N GLU A 43 -11.14 0.94 -6.25
CA GLU A 43 -12.55 0.65 -6.34
C GLU A 43 -13.29 1.13 -5.12
N MET A 44 -12.61 1.21 -3.99
CA MET A 44 -13.24 1.71 -2.78
C MET A 44 -13.09 3.22 -2.68
N GLN A 45 -12.53 3.85 -3.71
CA GLN A 45 -12.32 5.29 -3.72
C GLN A 45 -11.47 5.72 -2.54
N TRP A 46 -10.58 4.85 -2.13
CA TRP A 46 -9.62 5.11 -1.05
C TRP A 46 -10.31 5.51 0.25
N LYS A 47 -11.41 4.82 0.54
CA LYS A 47 -12.11 5.04 1.77
C LYS A 47 -12.04 3.80 2.62
N GLY A 48 -12.11 3.96 3.91
CA GLY A 48 -12.08 2.84 4.80
C GLY A 48 -13.43 2.16 4.89
N LEU A 49 -13.51 1.14 5.70
CA LEU A 49 -14.73 0.38 5.83
C LEU A 49 -15.90 1.21 6.31
N LYS A 50 -15.62 2.23 7.07
CA LYS A 50 -16.70 3.06 7.57
C LYS A 50 -16.96 4.26 6.70
N GLY A 51 -16.39 4.29 5.52
CA GLY A 51 -16.63 5.38 4.61
C GLY A 51 -15.75 6.59 4.77
N GLY A 52 -14.88 6.60 5.75
CA GLY A 52 -13.99 7.73 5.94
C GLY A 52 -12.77 7.60 5.04
N MET A 53 -12.17 8.72 4.70
CA MET A 53 -10.99 8.69 3.85
C MET A 53 -9.82 8.05 4.56
N ILE A 54 -9.03 7.30 3.80
CA ILE A 54 -7.84 6.71 4.34
C ILE A 54 -6.83 7.81 4.49
N ARG A 55 -6.24 7.93 5.67
CA ARG A 55 -5.29 8.97 5.91
C ARG A 55 -3.87 8.62 5.57
N ASN A 56 -3.53 7.36 5.63
CA ASN A 56 -2.17 6.96 5.33
C ASN A 56 -2.21 5.63 4.61
N TRP A 57 -1.90 5.65 3.33
CA TRP A 57 -2.00 4.45 2.53
C TRP A 57 -0.94 3.41 2.89
N LYS A 58 0.19 3.86 3.45
CA LYS A 58 1.24 2.90 3.81
C LYS A 58 0.80 2.00 4.95
N THR A 59 -0.01 2.53 5.85
CA THR A 59 -0.55 1.70 6.92
C THR A 59 -1.43 0.61 6.32
N LYS A 60 -2.25 0.98 5.33
CA LYS A 60 -3.11 -0.01 4.70
C LYS A 60 -2.29 -1.02 3.90
N ALA A 61 -1.21 -0.58 3.28
CA ALA A 61 -0.35 -1.47 2.54
C ALA A 61 0.32 -2.47 3.49
N GLN A 62 0.71 -2.02 4.67
CA GLN A 62 1.31 -2.93 5.63
C GLN A 62 0.30 -3.96 6.12
N GLU A 63 -0.96 -3.54 6.31
CA GLU A 63 -1.98 -4.49 6.71
C GLU A 63 -2.21 -5.51 5.60
N TRP A 64 -2.16 -5.06 4.35
CA TRP A 64 -2.34 -5.96 3.22
C TRP A 64 -1.23 -7.01 3.20
N ILE A 65 0.00 -6.55 3.36
CA ILE A 65 1.13 -7.45 3.36
C ILE A 65 1.06 -8.42 4.53
N TRP A 66 0.64 -7.93 5.68
CA TRP A 66 0.53 -8.77 6.85
C TRP A 66 -0.47 -9.88 6.62
N GLU A 67 -1.60 -9.56 6.00
CA GLU A 67 -2.60 -10.57 5.73
C GLU A 67 -2.12 -11.60 4.73
N ILE A 68 -1.33 -11.19 3.75
CA ILE A 68 -0.79 -12.13 2.80
C ILE A 68 0.12 -13.10 3.53
N LYS A 69 0.95 -12.60 4.43
CA LYS A 69 1.86 -13.46 5.15
C LYS A 69 1.10 -14.44 6.04
N LEU A 70 0.01 -14.00 6.62
CA LEU A 70 -0.76 -14.89 7.47
C LEU A 70 -1.44 -15.99 6.65
N ARG A 71 -1.92 -15.64 5.47
CA ARG A 71 -2.58 -16.64 4.67
C ARG A 71 -1.62 -17.55 3.96
N ASN A 72 -0.42 -17.09 3.65
CA ASN A 72 0.55 -17.88 2.92
C ASN A 72 1.86 -17.92 3.66
N PRO A 73 1.93 -18.70 4.72
CA PRO A 73 3.15 -18.71 5.51
C PRO A 73 4.37 -19.20 4.74
N HIS A 74 4.15 -19.91 3.63
CA HIS A 74 5.27 -20.37 2.88
C HIS A 74 5.79 -19.30 1.93
N LEU A 75 5.08 -18.25 1.75
CA LEU A 75 5.52 -17.23 0.86
C LEU A 75 6.59 -16.44 1.54
N ARG A 76 7.85 -16.86 1.38
CA ARG A 76 8.86 -16.21 2.04
C ARG A 76 9.53 -15.37 1.14
N ILE A 77 9.53 -14.20 1.24
CA ILE A 77 10.07 -13.31 0.32
C ILE A 77 11.47 -13.07 0.45
N LYS A 78 12.04 -13.17 1.28
CA LYS A 78 13.40 -12.94 1.26
C LYS A 78 13.86 -13.24 2.41
#